data_6fb9f3083ee453f3049e24539cdb15fc
#
_entry.id   6fb9f3083ee453f3049e24539cdb15fc
#
_cell.length_a   1.000
_cell.length_b   1.000
_cell.length_c   1.000
_cell.angle_alpha   90.00
_cell.angle_beta   90.00
_cell.angle_gamma   90.00
#
_symmetry.space_group_name_H-M   'P 1'
#
loop_
_entity.id
_entity.type
_entity.pdbx_description
1 polymer ?
#
loop_
_entity_poly.entity_id
_entity_poly.type
_entity_poly.pdbx_seq_one_letter_code
_entity_poly.pdbx_strand_id
1 'polypeptide(L)'
;MILESIHGAEDIKRLSLSEQKTLAKELRRFILEKTSMHGGHLASNLGVVELTIALFHSLNLPQDKLVWDVGHQCYTHKILSGRKDDFDGLRQLGGISGFPKREESPYDCFNTGHSSTSISAALGIAQARDILGGKETVVAVIGDGALTGGMAYEALNNASKMKKNFIIILNDNEMSIAKNVGGISTYLNGIRSHENYTHFKENFAAGLSRVPILGPSLVDRLKNTKNSIKQLFVRGMFFENMGITYLGPVDGHDIKALETVLQEAKRVDHAVLIHVVTKKGKGYVPAEQSPSHYHGVSPFHLSTGKDKAESTGLSYTKIFSQTMVEEGRKNRNIVAITAAMPDGTGLDAFEKAFPRRFFDVGIAEAHGVTSAAGMASMGLKPVMAVYSSFLQRGFDQLVHDVCLQKLPVVFAVDRAGLVGADGETHQGIFDLSYLRLMPNMTVMAPKNARELQEMLRFALAFSGPICLRYPRGEAYQGFSEQQEEILLGKAEILKKGEGIALLALGSMVSTGAHIAEKMEKKGYNLTLVNARFAKPIDTEILDSLVEEGHHSIITLEENVRNGGFGEAVLEYMNACHPEIRVETVALPDAYVEHGSVSALREILGIDSDSIIRKMQEKGIFKV
;
A
#
# COMPACT_ATOMS: atom_id res chain seq x y z
N MET A 1 31.06 -14.63 -12.68
CA MET A 1 30.27 -14.26 -11.50
C MET A 1 29.34 -15.43 -11.17
N ILE A 2 29.10 -15.71 -9.89
CA ILE A 2 28.20 -16.81 -9.47
C ILE A 2 26.76 -16.51 -9.94
N LEU A 3 26.32 -15.27 -9.85
CA LEU A 3 25.00 -14.84 -10.29
C LEU A 3 24.69 -15.21 -11.75
N GLU A 4 25.70 -15.23 -12.62
CA GLU A 4 25.52 -15.58 -14.04
C GLU A 4 25.21 -17.07 -14.25
N SER A 5 25.58 -17.93 -13.30
CA SER A 5 25.29 -19.36 -13.36
C SER A 5 23.98 -19.76 -12.69
N ILE A 6 23.24 -18.79 -12.15
CA ILE A 6 21.94 -19.05 -11.49
C ILE A 6 20.81 -18.85 -12.48
N HIS A 7 20.11 -19.95 -12.78
CA HIS A 7 18.94 -19.99 -13.66
C HIS A 7 17.67 -20.47 -12.93
N GLY A 8 17.81 -20.93 -11.69
CA GLY A 8 16.68 -21.39 -10.88
C GLY A 8 17.08 -21.88 -9.49
N ALA A 9 16.11 -22.31 -8.71
CA ALA A 9 16.31 -22.73 -7.30
C ALA A 9 17.29 -23.89 -7.12
N GLU A 10 17.35 -24.82 -8.09
CA GLU A 10 18.22 -25.99 -8.01
C GLU A 10 19.71 -25.62 -8.06
N ASP A 11 20.06 -24.50 -8.70
CA ASP A 11 21.45 -24.02 -8.76
C ASP A 11 21.90 -23.53 -7.39
N ILE A 12 21.00 -22.95 -6.60
CA ILE A 12 21.31 -22.45 -5.25
C ILE A 12 21.66 -23.60 -4.30
N LYS A 13 20.97 -24.74 -4.42
CA LYS A 13 21.22 -25.93 -3.56
C LYS A 13 22.62 -26.52 -3.69
N ARG A 14 23.29 -26.26 -4.80
CA ARG A 14 24.65 -26.75 -5.08
C ARG A 14 25.75 -25.86 -4.54
N LEU A 15 25.42 -24.63 -4.12
CA LEU A 15 26.38 -23.65 -3.69
C LEU A 15 26.93 -23.95 -2.30
N SER A 16 28.26 -23.90 -2.15
CA SER A 16 28.89 -23.85 -0.84
C SER A 16 28.58 -22.54 -0.11
N LEU A 17 28.74 -22.51 1.20
CA LEU A 17 28.52 -21.31 2.01
C LEU A 17 29.37 -20.11 1.55
N SER A 18 30.60 -20.37 1.05
CA SER A 18 31.47 -19.31 0.48
C SER A 18 30.89 -18.73 -0.79
N GLU A 19 30.34 -19.57 -1.66
CA GLU A 19 29.69 -19.14 -2.90
C GLU A 19 28.37 -18.40 -2.62
N GLN A 20 27.57 -18.86 -1.66
CA GLN A 20 26.36 -18.16 -1.21
C GLN A 20 26.67 -16.74 -0.70
N LYS A 21 27.75 -16.56 0.08
CA LYS A 21 28.21 -15.24 0.53
C LYS A 21 28.68 -14.34 -0.61
N THR A 22 29.29 -14.93 -1.64
CA THR A 22 29.68 -14.21 -2.86
C THR A 22 28.46 -13.81 -3.66
N LEU A 23 27.51 -14.73 -3.85
CA LEU A 23 26.22 -14.49 -4.50
C LEU A 23 25.44 -13.33 -3.82
N ALA A 24 25.43 -13.28 -2.48
CA ALA A 24 24.77 -12.20 -1.75
C ALA A 24 25.34 -10.81 -2.09
N LYS A 25 26.65 -10.69 -2.31
CA LYS A 25 27.27 -9.43 -2.74
C LYS A 25 26.91 -9.07 -4.20
N GLU A 26 26.91 -10.06 -5.07
CA GLU A 26 26.54 -9.89 -6.48
C GLU A 26 25.07 -9.49 -6.65
N LEU A 27 24.15 -10.13 -5.91
CA LEU A 27 22.75 -9.79 -5.86
C LEU A 27 22.50 -8.35 -5.39
N ARG A 28 23.15 -7.90 -4.32
CA ARG A 28 23.04 -6.51 -3.85
C ARG A 28 23.46 -5.53 -4.90
N ARG A 29 24.61 -5.79 -5.55
CA ARG A 29 25.10 -4.93 -6.64
C ARG A 29 24.10 -4.87 -7.79
N PHE A 30 23.57 -6.00 -8.23
CA PHE A 30 22.60 -6.09 -9.30
C PHE A 30 21.30 -5.33 -8.96
N ILE A 31 20.75 -5.53 -7.75
CA ILE A 31 19.54 -4.81 -7.29
C ILE A 31 19.79 -3.30 -7.25
N LEU A 32 20.94 -2.86 -6.75
CA LEU A 32 21.33 -1.45 -6.73
C LEU A 32 21.41 -0.85 -8.14
N GLU A 33 22.05 -1.54 -9.07
CA GLU A 33 22.18 -1.10 -10.45
C GLU A 33 20.79 -0.96 -11.11
N LYS A 34 19.94 -2.00 -11.04
CA LYS A 34 18.63 -1.99 -11.68
C LYS A 34 17.65 -0.98 -11.03
N THR A 35 17.60 -0.89 -9.71
CA THR A 35 16.74 0.09 -9.04
C THR A 35 17.23 1.53 -9.24
N SER A 36 18.51 1.77 -9.42
CA SER A 36 19.03 3.11 -9.76
C SER A 36 18.60 3.57 -11.16
N MET A 37 18.29 2.65 -12.06
CA MET A 37 17.83 2.92 -13.43
C MET A 37 16.31 3.07 -13.52
N HIS A 38 15.57 2.18 -12.88
CA HIS A 38 14.12 2.03 -13.07
C HIS A 38 13.30 2.50 -11.86
N GLY A 39 13.95 2.81 -10.73
CA GLY A 39 13.27 2.98 -9.46
C GLY A 39 12.86 1.64 -8.85
N GLY A 40 12.18 1.67 -7.72
CA GLY A 40 11.67 0.48 -7.05
C GLY A 40 11.88 0.46 -5.54
N HIS A 41 11.64 -0.70 -4.93
CA HIS A 41 11.77 -0.88 -3.47
C HIS A 41 13.20 -1.31 -3.13
N LEU A 42 14.06 -0.36 -2.75
CA LEU A 42 15.49 -0.64 -2.58
C LEU A 42 15.84 -1.17 -1.19
N ALA A 43 15.56 -0.39 -0.15
CA ALA A 43 16.07 -0.68 1.19
C ALA A 43 15.56 -2.01 1.75
N SER A 44 14.30 -2.36 1.49
CA SER A 44 13.68 -3.61 1.92
C SER A 44 14.33 -4.83 1.24
N ASN A 45 14.62 -4.73 -0.07
CA ASN A 45 15.27 -5.80 -0.82
C ASN A 45 16.71 -6.05 -0.37
N LEU A 46 17.48 -4.99 -0.12
CA LEU A 46 18.86 -5.11 0.38
C LEU A 46 18.93 -5.78 1.77
N GLY A 47 17.87 -5.64 2.57
CA GLY A 47 17.78 -6.21 3.91
C GLY A 47 17.56 -7.72 3.95
N VAL A 48 17.03 -8.34 2.91
CA VAL A 48 16.60 -9.77 2.95
C VAL A 48 17.37 -10.68 1.98
N VAL A 49 18.49 -10.25 1.46
CA VAL A 49 19.27 -11.03 0.46
C VAL A 49 19.71 -12.37 1.03
N GLU A 50 20.38 -12.40 2.18
CA GLU A 50 20.84 -13.64 2.83
C GLU A 50 19.67 -14.51 3.27
N LEU A 51 18.62 -13.92 3.82
CA LEU A 51 17.40 -14.65 4.18
C LEU A 51 16.80 -15.36 2.96
N THR A 52 16.72 -14.67 1.82
CA THR A 52 16.17 -15.27 0.59
C THR A 52 17.05 -16.39 0.05
N ILE A 53 18.39 -16.23 0.07
CA ILE A 53 19.33 -17.30 -0.31
C ILE A 53 19.13 -18.52 0.60
N ALA A 54 19.08 -18.33 1.92
CA ALA A 54 18.88 -19.43 2.88
C ALA A 54 17.54 -20.16 2.67
N LEU A 55 16.48 -19.42 2.33
CA LEU A 55 15.18 -20.00 1.98
C LEU A 55 15.25 -20.86 0.72
N PHE A 56 15.85 -20.34 -0.37
CA PHE A 56 16.01 -21.10 -1.62
C PHE A 56 16.89 -22.34 -1.45
N HIS A 57 17.93 -22.25 -0.62
CA HIS A 57 18.80 -23.38 -0.31
C HIS A 57 18.07 -24.45 0.55
N SER A 58 17.23 -24.02 1.50
CA SER A 58 16.57 -24.91 2.47
C SER A 58 15.24 -25.48 2.00
N LEU A 59 14.53 -24.85 1.08
CA LEU A 59 13.20 -25.24 0.59
C LEU A 59 13.28 -25.91 -0.79
N ASN A 60 12.32 -26.77 -1.09
CA ASN A 60 12.16 -27.38 -2.40
C ASN A 60 11.17 -26.55 -3.23
N LEU A 61 11.59 -25.36 -3.65
CA LEU A 61 10.76 -24.48 -4.48
C LEU A 61 10.75 -24.94 -5.95
N PRO A 62 9.61 -24.87 -6.64
CA PRO A 62 8.33 -24.27 -6.23
C PRO A 62 7.35 -25.24 -5.54
N GLN A 63 7.74 -26.48 -5.21
CA GLN A 63 6.87 -27.45 -4.53
C GLN A 63 6.51 -26.94 -3.13
N ASP A 64 7.51 -26.65 -2.29
CA ASP A 64 7.30 -25.89 -1.05
C ASP A 64 6.75 -24.49 -1.40
N LYS A 65 5.99 -23.89 -0.50
CA LYS A 65 5.29 -22.62 -0.76
C LYS A 65 5.88 -21.49 0.07
N LEU A 66 6.21 -20.39 -0.59
CA LEU A 66 6.77 -19.19 0.04
C LEU A 66 5.87 -18.00 -0.25
N VAL A 67 5.26 -17.44 0.80
CA VAL A 67 4.39 -16.25 0.72
C VAL A 67 5.10 -15.06 1.37
N TRP A 68 5.36 -14.03 0.58
CA TRP A 68 5.93 -12.77 1.04
C TRP A 68 4.82 -11.81 1.47
N ASP A 69 4.88 -11.29 2.70
CA ASP A 69 3.98 -10.20 3.13
C ASP A 69 4.32 -8.91 2.40
N VAL A 70 3.33 -8.17 1.93
CA VAL A 70 3.50 -7.04 1.00
C VAL A 70 4.15 -7.50 -0.32
N GLY A 71 5.30 -8.15 -0.23
CA GLY A 71 6.05 -8.66 -1.38
C GLY A 71 6.99 -7.67 -2.06
N HIS A 72 7.06 -6.42 -1.57
CA HIS A 72 7.96 -5.39 -2.11
C HIS A 72 9.46 -5.73 -1.94
N GLN A 73 9.79 -6.70 -1.09
CA GLN A 73 11.14 -7.23 -0.84
C GLN A 73 11.47 -8.49 -1.66
N CYS A 74 10.72 -8.78 -2.73
CA CYS A 74 10.83 -10.04 -3.49
C CYS A 74 11.88 -10.02 -4.63
N TYR A 75 12.70 -8.99 -4.79
CA TYR A 75 13.61 -8.90 -5.95
C TYR A 75 14.63 -10.03 -5.97
N THR A 76 15.26 -10.34 -4.84
CA THR A 76 16.14 -11.51 -4.74
C THR A 76 15.40 -12.81 -5.07
N HIS A 77 14.16 -12.98 -4.61
CA HIS A 77 13.31 -14.12 -4.95
C HIS A 77 13.08 -14.22 -6.47
N LYS A 78 12.73 -13.11 -7.14
CA LYS A 78 12.55 -13.08 -8.60
C LYS A 78 13.84 -13.44 -9.35
N ILE A 79 14.97 -12.90 -8.93
CA ILE A 79 16.27 -13.19 -9.54
C ILE A 79 16.62 -14.66 -9.40
N LEU A 80 16.51 -15.23 -8.19
CA LEU A 80 16.83 -16.63 -7.91
C LEU A 80 15.84 -17.63 -8.53
N SER A 81 14.67 -17.19 -8.94
CA SER A 81 13.68 -17.98 -9.68
C SER A 81 13.81 -17.88 -11.21
N GLY A 82 14.93 -17.37 -11.71
CA GLY A 82 15.28 -17.35 -13.14
C GLY A 82 14.84 -16.09 -13.91
N ARG A 83 14.33 -15.05 -13.23
CA ARG A 83 13.84 -13.80 -13.87
C ARG A 83 14.88 -12.66 -13.86
N LYS A 84 16.16 -12.97 -13.71
CA LYS A 84 17.25 -11.95 -13.67
C LYS A 84 17.23 -11.05 -14.89
N ASP A 85 17.10 -11.64 -16.07
CA ASP A 85 17.21 -10.91 -17.35
C ASP A 85 16.00 -10.00 -17.61
N ASP A 86 14.87 -10.24 -16.95
CA ASP A 86 13.65 -9.44 -17.08
C ASP A 86 13.71 -8.11 -16.28
N PHE A 87 14.75 -7.92 -15.45
CA PHE A 87 14.87 -6.74 -14.59
C PHE A 87 15.08 -5.42 -15.34
N ASP A 88 15.40 -5.43 -16.62
CA ASP A 88 15.38 -4.24 -17.46
C ASP A 88 13.96 -3.70 -17.68
N GLY A 89 12.95 -4.57 -17.54
CA GLY A 89 11.54 -4.23 -17.55
C GLY A 89 10.89 -4.07 -16.17
N LEU A 90 11.68 -4.03 -15.08
CA LEU A 90 11.13 -3.94 -13.72
C LEU A 90 10.21 -2.73 -13.56
N ARG A 91 8.93 -2.97 -13.22
CA ARG A 91 7.88 -1.96 -13.01
C ARG A 91 7.59 -1.08 -14.25
N GLN A 92 8.05 -1.52 -15.43
CA GLN A 92 7.74 -0.90 -16.71
C GLN A 92 6.57 -1.62 -17.38
N LEU A 93 5.81 -0.91 -18.19
CA LEU A 93 4.69 -1.49 -18.93
C LEU A 93 5.15 -2.69 -19.77
N GLY A 94 4.45 -3.83 -19.59
CA GLY A 94 4.81 -5.09 -20.25
C GLY A 94 6.04 -5.79 -19.66
N GLY A 95 6.67 -5.25 -18.61
CA GLY A 95 7.77 -5.88 -17.88
C GLY A 95 7.32 -6.61 -16.63
N ILE A 96 8.28 -6.97 -15.75
CA ILE A 96 7.97 -7.66 -14.50
C ILE A 96 7.48 -6.72 -13.40
N SER A 97 6.53 -7.21 -12.59
CA SER A 97 5.99 -6.52 -11.43
C SER A 97 7.05 -6.31 -10.33
N GLY A 98 6.90 -5.25 -9.55
CA GLY A 98 7.66 -5.05 -8.30
C GLY A 98 7.23 -5.95 -7.14
N PHE A 99 6.20 -6.77 -7.32
CA PHE A 99 5.61 -7.67 -6.33
C PHE A 99 5.53 -9.10 -6.88
N PRO A 100 5.36 -10.13 -6.02
CA PRO A 100 5.07 -11.49 -6.48
C PRO A 100 3.79 -11.53 -7.32
N LYS A 101 3.86 -12.20 -8.47
CA LYS A 101 2.74 -12.34 -9.40
C LYS A 101 2.71 -13.76 -9.98
N ARG A 102 1.63 -14.51 -9.72
CA ARG A 102 1.47 -15.92 -10.10
C ARG A 102 1.60 -16.16 -11.61
N GLU A 103 1.17 -15.19 -12.39
CA GLU A 103 1.22 -15.21 -13.84
C GLU A 103 2.66 -15.09 -14.38
N GLU A 104 3.60 -14.55 -13.57
CA GLU A 104 5.01 -14.42 -13.98
C GLU A 104 5.81 -15.69 -13.73
N SER A 105 5.49 -16.46 -12.68
CA SER A 105 6.31 -17.59 -12.29
C SER A 105 5.61 -18.56 -11.35
N PRO A 106 5.84 -19.89 -11.50
CA PRO A 106 5.34 -20.90 -10.56
C PRO A 106 5.95 -20.77 -9.15
N TYR A 107 7.02 -20.01 -8.98
CA TYR A 107 7.62 -19.69 -7.68
C TYR A 107 6.80 -18.68 -6.89
N ASP A 108 5.97 -17.87 -7.54
CA ASP A 108 5.07 -16.92 -6.91
C ASP A 108 3.73 -17.60 -6.62
N CYS A 109 3.63 -18.29 -5.49
CA CYS A 109 2.45 -19.11 -5.17
C CYS A 109 1.20 -18.26 -4.81
N PHE A 110 1.36 -16.95 -4.49
CA PHE A 110 0.29 -16.04 -4.12
C PHE A 110 0.65 -14.60 -4.50
N ASN A 111 -0.28 -13.88 -5.16
CA ASN A 111 -0.11 -12.45 -5.46
C ASN A 111 -0.19 -11.65 -4.16
N THR A 112 0.80 -10.78 -3.91
CA THR A 112 0.81 -9.89 -2.77
C THR A 112 1.06 -8.45 -3.19
N GLY A 113 0.80 -7.50 -2.31
CA GLY A 113 0.97 -6.06 -2.51
C GLY A 113 0.60 -5.29 -1.25
N HIS A 114 -0.47 -5.71 -0.59
CA HIS A 114 -0.91 -5.18 0.70
C HIS A 114 -0.35 -5.98 1.87
N SER A 115 -0.15 -5.32 3.01
CA SER A 115 0.45 -5.92 4.21
C SER A 115 -0.48 -6.87 4.96
N SER A 116 0.09 -7.65 5.88
CA SER A 116 -0.59 -8.44 6.91
C SER A 116 -1.42 -9.63 6.41
N THR A 117 -1.28 -9.99 5.12
CA THR A 117 -2.06 -11.08 4.50
C THR A 117 -1.31 -12.41 4.42
N SER A 118 0.02 -12.38 4.54
CA SER A 118 0.87 -13.55 4.26
C SER A 118 0.60 -14.75 5.16
N ILE A 119 0.40 -14.51 6.46
CA ILE A 119 0.14 -15.63 7.40
C ILE A 119 -1.20 -16.27 7.08
N SER A 120 -2.26 -15.48 6.82
CA SER A 120 -3.58 -16.00 6.43
C SER A 120 -3.52 -16.78 5.13
N ALA A 121 -2.85 -16.26 4.10
CA ALA A 121 -2.70 -16.94 2.81
C ALA A 121 -1.91 -18.26 2.95
N ALA A 122 -0.78 -18.21 3.65
CA ALA A 122 0.03 -19.39 3.92
C ALA A 122 -0.71 -20.42 4.77
N LEU A 123 -1.50 -19.99 5.76
CA LEU A 123 -2.34 -20.86 6.57
C LEU A 123 -3.38 -21.59 5.71
N GLY A 124 -4.06 -20.88 4.82
CA GLY A 124 -5.01 -21.48 3.88
C GLY A 124 -4.34 -22.48 2.93
N ILE A 125 -3.15 -22.16 2.41
CA ILE A 125 -2.35 -23.08 1.59
C ILE A 125 -1.98 -24.35 2.40
N ALA A 126 -1.53 -24.19 3.66
CA ALA A 126 -1.17 -25.33 4.51
C ALA A 126 -2.37 -26.20 4.87
N GLN A 127 -3.53 -25.62 5.13
CA GLN A 127 -4.79 -26.35 5.34
C GLN A 127 -5.21 -27.13 4.10
N ALA A 128 -5.14 -26.51 2.93
CA ALA A 128 -5.44 -27.18 1.66
C ALA A 128 -4.46 -28.35 1.40
N ARG A 129 -3.15 -28.15 1.63
CA ARG A 129 -2.14 -29.18 1.56
C ARG A 129 -2.51 -30.38 2.45
N ASP A 130 -2.90 -30.15 3.71
CA ASP A 130 -3.24 -31.21 4.65
C ASP A 130 -4.47 -32.02 4.19
N ILE A 131 -5.49 -31.34 3.65
CA ILE A 131 -6.69 -31.99 3.09
C ILE A 131 -6.33 -32.84 1.87
N LEU A 132 -5.43 -32.34 1.01
CA LEU A 132 -4.97 -33.02 -0.20
C LEU A 132 -3.93 -34.13 0.10
N GLY A 133 -3.50 -34.32 1.36
CA GLY A 133 -2.51 -35.30 1.76
C GLY A 133 -1.07 -34.95 1.35
N GLY A 134 -0.80 -33.66 1.03
CA GLY A 134 0.52 -33.15 0.71
C GLY A 134 1.47 -33.08 1.91
N LYS A 135 2.75 -32.82 1.63
CA LYS A 135 3.81 -32.76 2.66
C LYS A 135 4.69 -31.53 2.53
N GLU A 136 4.33 -30.63 1.63
CA GLU A 136 5.08 -29.44 1.31
C GLU A 136 5.25 -28.56 2.55
N THR A 137 6.40 -27.90 2.67
CA THR A 137 6.61 -26.86 3.67
C THR A 137 5.97 -25.56 3.17
N VAL A 138 5.18 -24.92 4.01
CA VAL A 138 4.57 -23.62 3.71
C VAL A 138 5.19 -22.58 4.63
N VAL A 139 5.76 -21.53 4.03
CA VAL A 139 6.47 -20.45 4.73
C VAL A 139 5.79 -19.11 4.43
N ALA A 140 5.45 -18.36 5.48
CA ALA A 140 5.07 -16.97 5.41
C ALA A 140 6.23 -16.09 5.89
N VAL A 141 6.62 -15.08 5.14
CA VAL A 141 7.59 -14.06 5.58
C VAL A 141 6.85 -12.75 5.80
N ILE A 142 6.78 -12.31 7.05
CA ILE A 142 6.09 -11.09 7.46
C ILE A 142 7.07 -10.11 8.11
N GLY A 143 6.98 -8.82 7.76
CA GLY A 143 7.72 -7.76 8.42
C GLY A 143 7.11 -7.38 9.77
N ASP A 144 7.94 -6.86 10.68
CA ASP A 144 7.54 -6.34 11.99
C ASP A 144 6.51 -5.20 11.89
N GLY A 145 6.60 -4.35 10.87
CA GLY A 145 5.57 -3.35 10.57
C GLY A 145 4.24 -3.98 10.16
N ALA A 146 4.24 -4.97 9.26
CA ALA A 146 3.04 -5.67 8.81
C ALA A 146 2.39 -6.50 9.94
N LEU A 147 3.16 -6.91 10.95
CA LEU A 147 2.65 -7.59 12.13
C LEU A 147 1.76 -6.67 13.00
N THR A 148 1.77 -5.35 12.80
CA THR A 148 0.85 -4.43 13.51
C THR A 148 -0.58 -4.49 13.02
N GLY A 149 -0.84 -5.06 11.86
CA GLY A 149 -2.19 -5.21 11.28
C GLY A 149 -3.02 -6.29 11.96
N GLY A 150 -4.32 -6.03 12.18
CA GLY A 150 -5.24 -6.93 12.89
C GLY A 150 -5.33 -8.32 12.25
N MET A 151 -5.36 -8.41 10.92
CA MET A 151 -5.44 -9.69 10.20
C MET A 151 -4.26 -10.63 10.54
N ALA A 152 -3.05 -10.10 10.80
CA ALA A 152 -1.93 -10.92 11.23
C ALA A 152 -2.21 -11.63 12.57
N TYR A 153 -2.87 -10.94 13.52
CA TYR A 153 -3.27 -11.55 14.80
C TYR A 153 -4.38 -12.57 14.65
N GLU A 154 -5.36 -12.30 13.79
CA GLU A 154 -6.41 -13.28 13.44
C GLU A 154 -5.79 -14.56 12.88
N ALA A 155 -4.81 -14.41 11.99
CA ALA A 155 -4.08 -15.55 11.43
C ALA A 155 -3.24 -16.29 12.48
N LEU A 156 -2.49 -15.59 13.33
CA LEU A 156 -1.71 -16.19 14.42
C LEU A 156 -2.61 -16.97 15.39
N ASN A 157 -3.77 -16.41 15.76
CA ASN A 157 -4.74 -17.09 16.60
C ASN A 157 -5.22 -18.43 16.01
N ASN A 158 -5.35 -18.50 14.69
CA ASN A 158 -5.74 -19.73 13.99
C ASN A 158 -4.55 -20.67 13.70
N ALA A 159 -3.34 -20.11 13.54
CA ALA A 159 -2.12 -20.87 13.25
C ALA A 159 -1.74 -21.85 14.39
N SER A 160 -2.15 -21.59 15.63
CA SER A 160 -1.95 -22.47 16.78
C SER A 160 -2.47 -23.90 16.59
N LYS A 161 -3.42 -24.10 15.68
CA LYS A 161 -4.01 -25.41 15.37
C LYS A 161 -3.26 -26.18 14.28
N MET A 162 -2.29 -25.52 13.64
CA MET A 162 -1.51 -26.15 12.56
C MET A 162 -0.53 -27.17 13.09
N LYS A 163 -0.39 -28.24 12.32
CA LYS A 163 0.59 -29.32 12.54
C LYS A 163 1.90 -28.99 11.82
N LYS A 164 2.61 -29.99 11.36
CA LYS A 164 3.94 -29.90 10.74
C LYS A 164 4.02 -28.96 9.50
N ASN A 165 5.23 -28.53 9.21
CA ASN A 165 5.60 -27.85 7.97
C ASN A 165 4.85 -26.53 7.74
N PHE A 166 4.54 -25.78 8.82
CA PHE A 166 4.04 -24.42 8.75
C PHE A 166 4.97 -23.48 9.51
N ILE A 167 5.65 -22.61 8.79
CA ILE A 167 6.70 -21.73 9.31
C ILE A 167 6.34 -20.27 9.05
N ILE A 168 6.38 -19.45 10.07
CA ILE A 168 6.24 -18.01 9.99
C ILE A 168 7.63 -17.40 10.24
N ILE A 169 8.13 -16.59 9.33
CA ILE A 169 9.37 -15.83 9.51
C ILE A 169 9.00 -14.38 9.79
N LEU A 170 9.26 -13.94 11.01
CA LEU A 170 9.16 -12.54 11.41
C LEU A 170 10.48 -11.85 11.06
N ASN A 171 10.48 -11.06 9.99
CA ASN A 171 11.60 -10.23 9.57
C ASN A 171 11.55 -8.89 10.30
N ASP A 172 12.33 -8.76 11.35
CA ASP A 172 12.37 -7.60 12.24
C ASP A 172 13.54 -6.68 11.86
N ASN A 173 13.22 -5.47 11.41
CA ASN A 173 14.19 -4.43 11.08
C ASN A 173 13.84 -3.05 11.69
N GLU A 174 12.93 -3.00 12.65
CA GLU A 174 12.44 -1.81 13.39
C GLU A 174 11.61 -0.83 12.55
N MET A 175 11.31 -1.17 11.31
CA MET A 175 10.72 -0.22 10.38
C MET A 175 9.65 -0.84 9.48
N SER A 176 8.57 -0.10 9.30
CA SER A 176 7.70 -0.18 8.14
C SER A 176 8.19 0.80 7.04
N ILE A 177 7.37 1.71 6.56
CA ILE A 177 7.83 2.89 5.81
C ILE A 177 8.52 3.85 6.79
N ALA A 178 7.89 4.12 7.95
CA ALA A 178 8.45 4.86 9.09
C ALA A 178 8.90 3.90 10.20
N LYS A 179 9.40 4.43 11.32
CA LYS A 179 9.65 3.63 12.53
C LYS A 179 8.36 3.01 13.03
N ASN A 180 8.41 1.75 13.43
CA ASN A 180 7.25 1.07 13.97
C ASN A 180 6.80 1.68 15.30
N VAL A 181 5.49 1.73 15.50
CA VAL A 181 4.84 2.29 16.69
C VAL A 181 4.10 1.21 17.49
N GLY A 182 3.77 1.52 18.73
CA GLY A 182 2.89 0.71 19.58
C GLY A 182 3.58 -0.37 20.41
N GLY A 183 2.75 -1.13 21.15
CA GLY A 183 3.21 -2.10 22.15
C GLY A 183 4.00 -3.27 21.57
N ILE A 184 3.65 -3.74 20.37
CA ILE A 184 4.38 -4.82 19.71
C ILE A 184 5.78 -4.40 19.31
N SER A 185 5.95 -3.20 18.77
CA SER A 185 7.29 -2.65 18.50
C SER A 185 8.14 -2.60 19.77
N THR A 186 7.55 -2.12 20.87
CA THR A 186 8.22 -2.09 22.18
C THR A 186 8.57 -3.51 22.67
N TYR A 187 7.68 -4.48 22.49
CA TYR A 187 7.91 -5.88 22.85
C TYR A 187 9.07 -6.49 22.05
N LEU A 188 9.08 -6.31 20.74
CA LEU A 188 10.16 -6.82 19.86
C LEU A 188 11.50 -6.13 20.18
N ASN A 189 11.49 -4.81 20.44
CA ASN A 189 12.67 -4.08 20.92
C ASN A 189 13.25 -4.68 22.23
N GLY A 190 12.38 -5.03 23.17
CA GLY A 190 12.79 -5.69 24.41
C GLY A 190 13.45 -7.05 24.18
N ILE A 191 13.02 -7.78 23.14
CA ILE A 191 13.63 -9.06 22.78
C ILE A 191 15.04 -8.86 22.19
N ARG A 192 15.27 -7.82 21.39
CA ARG A 192 16.55 -7.53 20.72
C ARG A 192 17.61 -6.97 21.66
N SER A 193 17.22 -6.07 22.58
CA SER A 193 18.13 -5.21 23.34
C SER A 193 18.82 -5.87 24.54
N HIS A 194 18.51 -7.12 24.88
CA HIS A 194 19.15 -7.79 26.01
C HIS A 194 20.58 -8.25 25.66
N GLU A 195 21.56 -7.86 26.48
CA GLU A 195 23.03 -8.09 26.36
C GLU A 195 23.47 -9.55 26.13
N ASN A 196 22.57 -10.51 26.20
CA ASN A 196 22.85 -11.94 25.96
C ASN A 196 22.78 -12.41 24.51
N TYR A 197 22.71 -11.50 23.53
CA TYR A 197 22.79 -11.90 22.11
C TYR A 197 24.12 -12.59 21.77
N THR A 198 25.22 -12.20 22.44
CA THR A 198 26.55 -12.83 22.29
C THR A 198 26.69 -14.16 23.04
N HIS A 199 26.00 -14.35 24.17
CA HIS A 199 26.05 -15.62 24.94
C HIS A 199 25.10 -16.72 24.40
N PHE A 200 24.11 -16.37 23.58
CA PHE A 200 23.25 -17.38 22.95
C PHE A 200 24.01 -18.23 21.94
N LYS A 201 25.01 -17.65 21.27
CA LYS A 201 25.89 -18.34 20.33
C LYS A 201 26.68 -19.48 20.98
N GLU A 202 27.02 -19.34 22.26
CA GLU A 202 27.79 -20.33 23.02
C GLU A 202 26.90 -21.38 23.74
N ASN A 203 25.71 -20.98 24.18
CA ASN A 203 24.82 -21.85 24.96
C ASN A 203 23.88 -22.70 24.10
N PHE A 204 23.59 -22.30 22.86
CA PHE A 204 22.69 -23.05 21.96
C PHE A 204 23.33 -24.37 21.50
N ALA A 205 24.63 -24.38 21.29
CA ALA A 205 25.38 -25.63 21.00
C ALA A 205 25.54 -26.56 22.22
N ALA A 206 25.50 -25.99 23.43
CA ALA A 206 25.69 -26.75 24.68
C ALA A 206 24.37 -27.26 25.31
N GLY A 207 23.23 -26.62 24.98
CA GLY A 207 21.92 -26.94 25.58
C GLY A 207 21.27 -28.20 25.07
N LEU A 208 21.60 -28.65 23.87
CA LEU A 208 21.07 -29.90 23.27
C LEU A 208 21.67 -31.18 23.83
N SER A 209 22.75 -31.10 24.61
CA SER A 209 23.44 -32.29 25.13
C SER A 209 23.20 -32.63 26.59
N ARG A 210 22.37 -31.88 27.34
CA ARG A 210 22.16 -32.09 28.80
C ARG A 210 20.71 -31.89 29.22
N VAL A 211 19.86 -32.90 29.01
CA VAL A 211 18.62 -33.07 29.79
C VAL A 211 18.72 -34.35 30.59
N PRO A 212 18.98 -34.34 31.90
CA PRO A 212 18.77 -35.49 32.74
C PRO A 212 17.27 -35.62 33.07
N ILE A 213 16.77 -36.81 32.87
CA ILE A 213 15.43 -37.26 33.26
C ILE A 213 15.27 -37.07 34.78
N LEU A 214 14.39 -36.17 35.24
CA LEU A 214 13.95 -36.10 36.62
C LEU A 214 12.41 -36.14 36.68
N GLY A 215 11.91 -36.96 37.60
CA GLY A 215 10.55 -37.43 37.69
C GLY A 215 9.43 -36.43 37.94
N PRO A 216 8.16 -36.84 37.71
CA PRO A 216 7.00 -35.92 37.53
C PRO A 216 6.53 -35.13 38.76
N SER A 217 6.93 -35.47 39.97
CA SER A 217 6.33 -34.92 41.20
C SER A 217 6.97 -33.62 41.73
N LEU A 218 8.13 -33.21 41.23
CA LEU A 218 8.79 -31.95 41.63
C LEU A 218 8.48 -30.78 40.68
N VAL A 219 8.02 -31.11 39.46
CA VAL A 219 7.74 -30.14 38.39
C VAL A 219 6.51 -29.30 38.71
N ASP A 220 5.48 -29.87 39.34
CA ASP A 220 4.20 -29.16 39.57
C ASP A 220 4.23 -28.14 40.75
N ARG A 221 5.10 -28.32 41.75
CA ARG A 221 5.27 -27.37 42.83
C ARG A 221 6.18 -26.20 42.46
N LEU A 222 7.08 -26.36 41.53
CA LEU A 222 7.95 -25.30 41.02
C LEU A 222 7.27 -24.45 39.94
N LYS A 223 6.22 -24.96 39.27
CA LYS A 223 5.47 -24.22 38.24
C LYS A 223 4.75 -22.97 38.76
N ASN A 224 4.16 -23.03 39.95
CA ASN A 224 3.29 -21.93 40.42
C ASN A 224 4.03 -20.71 41.01
N THR A 225 5.24 -20.88 41.50
CA THR A 225 6.02 -19.75 42.10
C THR A 225 7.05 -19.20 41.10
N LYS A 226 7.56 -20.01 40.18
CA LYS A 226 8.47 -19.56 39.10
C LYS A 226 7.77 -18.93 37.91
N ASN A 227 6.48 -19.24 37.66
CA ASN A 227 5.75 -18.72 36.51
C ASN A 227 5.56 -17.19 36.55
N SER A 228 5.37 -16.60 37.73
CA SER A 228 5.20 -15.14 37.84
C SER A 228 6.51 -14.35 37.62
N ILE A 229 7.66 -14.94 37.93
CA ILE A 229 8.97 -14.32 37.69
C ILE A 229 9.50 -14.68 36.27
N LYS A 230 9.19 -15.91 35.79
CA LYS A 230 9.52 -16.31 34.41
C LYS A 230 8.76 -15.52 33.35
N GLN A 231 7.53 -15.09 33.63
CA GLN A 231 6.71 -14.29 32.70
C GLN A 231 7.33 -12.93 32.37
N LEU A 232 8.19 -12.39 33.23
CA LEU A 232 8.89 -11.13 33.00
C LEU A 232 10.17 -11.25 32.16
N PHE A 233 10.69 -12.49 31.94
CA PHE A 233 12.03 -12.68 31.36
C PHE A 233 12.15 -13.72 30.24
N VAL A 234 11.08 -14.41 29.81
CA VAL A 234 11.17 -15.40 28.74
C VAL A 234 10.79 -14.76 27.39
N ARG A 235 11.74 -14.72 26.49
CA ARG A 235 11.59 -14.20 25.11
C ARG A 235 10.57 -15.03 24.35
N GLY A 236 9.76 -14.37 23.49
CA GLY A 236 8.80 -15.08 22.64
C GLY A 236 7.56 -15.61 23.34
N MET A 237 7.37 -15.38 24.66
CA MET A 237 6.23 -15.90 25.41
C MET A 237 4.87 -15.53 24.82
N PHE A 238 4.76 -14.40 24.15
CA PHE A 238 3.51 -14.02 23.47
C PHE A 238 3.11 -15.10 22.44
N PHE A 239 4.04 -15.51 21.57
CA PHE A 239 3.79 -16.53 20.54
C PHE A 239 3.66 -17.93 21.15
N GLU A 240 4.51 -18.27 22.14
CA GLU A 240 4.45 -19.54 22.86
C GLU A 240 3.10 -19.73 23.59
N ASN A 241 2.58 -18.68 24.22
CA ASN A 241 1.26 -18.72 24.87
C ASN A 241 0.11 -18.88 23.87
N MET A 242 0.32 -18.50 22.60
CA MET A 242 -0.61 -18.78 21.50
C MET A 242 -0.45 -20.18 20.91
N GLY A 243 0.46 -21.01 21.41
CA GLY A 243 0.71 -22.36 20.89
C GLY A 243 1.60 -22.41 19.64
N ILE A 244 2.37 -21.36 19.39
CA ILE A 244 3.32 -21.26 18.27
C ILE A 244 4.74 -21.33 18.83
N THR A 245 5.54 -22.29 18.41
CA THR A 245 6.95 -22.39 18.85
C THR A 245 7.74 -21.20 18.36
N TYR A 246 8.40 -20.52 19.27
CA TYR A 246 9.26 -19.37 18.96
C TYR A 246 10.73 -19.80 18.88
N LEU A 247 11.38 -19.50 17.75
CA LEU A 247 12.82 -19.69 17.52
C LEU A 247 13.48 -18.34 17.21
N GLY A 248 14.56 -18.03 17.90
CA GLY A 248 15.29 -16.80 17.65
C GLY A 248 15.50 -15.92 18.90
N PRO A 249 15.92 -14.65 18.72
CA PRO A 249 16.20 -13.98 17.44
C PRO A 249 17.47 -14.53 16.76
N VAL A 250 17.46 -14.55 15.41
CA VAL A 250 18.55 -15.01 14.55
C VAL A 250 19.06 -13.86 13.69
N ASP A 251 20.38 -13.75 13.49
CA ASP A 251 20.95 -12.79 12.56
C ASP A 251 20.54 -13.11 11.11
N GLY A 252 19.72 -12.25 10.51
CA GLY A 252 19.22 -12.39 9.15
C GLY A 252 20.29 -12.19 8.05
N HIS A 253 21.52 -11.88 8.43
CA HIS A 253 22.68 -11.77 7.54
C HIS A 253 23.68 -12.92 7.71
N ASP A 254 23.40 -13.89 8.60
CA ASP A 254 24.18 -15.12 8.75
C ASP A 254 23.44 -16.29 8.07
N ILE A 255 23.80 -16.58 6.81
CA ILE A 255 23.18 -17.65 6.01
C ILE A 255 23.22 -18.99 6.74
N LYS A 256 24.35 -19.34 7.38
CA LYS A 256 24.49 -20.60 8.09
C LYS A 256 23.56 -20.72 9.30
N ALA A 257 23.42 -19.62 10.07
CA ALA A 257 22.49 -19.57 11.20
C ALA A 257 21.04 -19.71 10.73
N LEU A 258 20.69 -19.02 9.63
CA LEU A 258 19.36 -19.12 9.00
C LEU A 258 19.04 -20.53 8.53
N GLU A 259 19.96 -21.19 7.82
CA GLU A 259 19.77 -22.59 7.39
C GLU A 259 19.61 -23.54 8.58
N THR A 260 20.40 -23.35 9.64
CA THR A 260 20.29 -24.16 10.85
C THR A 260 18.91 -24.04 11.49
N VAL A 261 18.42 -22.82 11.72
CA VAL A 261 17.10 -22.61 12.36
C VAL A 261 15.96 -23.08 11.46
N LEU A 262 16.06 -22.96 10.13
CA LEU A 262 15.08 -23.47 9.18
C LEU A 262 15.00 -25.02 9.24
N GLN A 263 16.14 -25.70 9.37
CA GLN A 263 16.17 -27.17 9.54
C GLN A 263 15.56 -27.60 10.88
N GLU A 264 15.76 -26.84 11.94
CA GLU A 264 15.13 -27.09 13.24
C GLU A 264 13.61 -26.87 13.18
N ALA A 265 13.16 -25.77 12.56
CA ALA A 265 11.74 -25.49 12.38
C ALA A 265 11.00 -26.59 11.63
N LYS A 266 11.62 -27.22 10.62
CA LYS A 266 11.06 -28.35 9.88
C LYS A 266 10.88 -29.63 10.74
N ARG A 267 11.55 -29.75 11.89
CA ARG A 267 11.43 -30.88 12.79
C ARG A 267 10.32 -30.74 13.82
N VAL A 268 9.83 -29.52 14.00
CA VAL A 268 8.74 -29.22 14.93
C VAL A 268 7.42 -29.71 14.35
N ASP A 269 6.55 -30.31 15.17
CA ASP A 269 5.29 -30.92 14.73
C ASP A 269 4.07 -30.01 14.83
N HIS A 270 4.28 -28.71 15.03
CA HIS A 270 3.25 -27.65 15.05
C HIS A 270 3.80 -26.35 14.44
N ALA A 271 3.00 -25.29 14.42
CA ALA A 271 3.40 -24.02 13.86
C ALA A 271 4.65 -23.42 14.54
N VAL A 272 5.56 -22.89 13.74
CA VAL A 272 6.82 -22.29 14.22
C VAL A 272 6.89 -20.84 13.75
N LEU A 273 7.32 -19.94 14.64
CA LEU A 273 7.72 -18.58 14.30
C LEU A 273 9.23 -18.44 14.48
N ILE A 274 9.93 -18.12 13.40
CA ILE A 274 11.35 -17.78 13.41
C ILE A 274 11.47 -16.27 13.42
N HIS A 275 12.05 -15.71 14.48
CA HIS A 275 12.35 -14.28 14.57
C HIS A 275 13.73 -13.98 13.97
N VAL A 276 13.76 -13.28 12.86
CA VAL A 276 14.96 -12.93 12.10
C VAL A 276 15.20 -11.43 12.20
N VAL A 277 16.37 -11.02 12.65
CA VAL A 277 16.76 -9.60 12.76
C VAL A 277 17.58 -9.20 11.54
N THR A 278 17.11 -8.21 10.79
CA THR A 278 17.78 -7.72 9.57
C THR A 278 18.07 -6.22 9.66
N LYS A 279 18.90 -5.75 8.75
CA LYS A 279 19.18 -4.32 8.58
C LYS A 279 18.65 -3.83 7.24
N LYS A 280 17.66 -2.95 7.28
CA LYS A 280 17.07 -2.32 6.09
C LYS A 280 18.14 -1.48 5.36
N GLY A 281 18.26 -1.63 4.03
CA GLY A 281 19.29 -0.93 3.24
C GLY A 281 20.70 -1.51 3.30
N LYS A 282 20.89 -2.70 3.87
CA LYS A 282 22.18 -3.38 4.08
C LYS A 282 23.11 -3.31 2.87
N GLY A 283 24.31 -2.77 3.08
CA GLY A 283 25.39 -2.71 2.08
C GLY A 283 25.32 -1.50 1.14
N TYR A 284 24.38 -0.57 1.36
CA TYR A 284 24.35 0.73 0.69
C TYR A 284 24.17 1.85 1.71
N VAL A 285 25.25 2.57 2.01
CA VAL A 285 25.30 3.56 3.10
C VAL A 285 24.15 4.58 3.05
N PRO A 286 23.78 5.20 1.91
CA PRO A 286 22.65 6.11 1.86
C PRO A 286 21.32 5.47 2.31
N ALA A 287 21.06 4.21 1.91
CA ALA A 287 19.84 3.50 2.29
C ALA A 287 19.85 3.05 3.77
N GLU A 288 21.03 2.73 4.32
CA GLU A 288 21.18 2.43 5.75
C GLU A 288 20.92 3.67 6.64
N GLN A 289 21.31 4.86 6.16
CA GLN A 289 21.15 6.12 6.89
C GLN A 289 19.75 6.72 6.76
N SER A 290 19.08 6.48 5.64
CA SER A 290 17.73 7.00 5.36
C SER A 290 16.80 5.92 4.78
N PRO A 291 16.50 4.86 5.53
CA PRO A 291 15.76 3.71 5.01
C PRO A 291 14.31 4.03 4.61
N SER A 292 13.70 5.08 5.18
CA SER A 292 12.37 5.55 4.76
C SER A 292 12.40 6.15 3.35
N HIS A 293 13.37 7.01 3.04
CA HIS A 293 13.55 7.57 1.70
C HIS A 293 13.79 6.47 0.65
N TYR A 294 14.64 5.48 1.01
CA TYR A 294 14.96 4.35 0.13
C TYR A 294 13.96 3.18 0.21
N HIS A 295 12.84 3.34 0.88
CA HIS A 295 11.77 2.34 0.86
C HIS A 295 11.22 2.17 -0.55
N GLY A 296 10.86 3.27 -1.22
CA GLY A 296 10.44 3.31 -2.62
C GLY A 296 11.07 4.50 -3.32
N VAL A 297 11.97 4.24 -4.27
CA VAL A 297 12.76 5.28 -4.94
C VAL A 297 12.37 5.45 -6.41
N SER A 298 12.47 6.67 -6.89
CA SER A 298 12.57 6.99 -8.32
C SER A 298 13.97 6.65 -8.84
N PRO A 299 14.26 6.68 -10.15
CA PRO A 299 15.62 6.56 -10.67
C PRO A 299 16.57 7.56 -9.99
N PHE A 300 17.74 7.07 -9.56
CA PHE A 300 18.70 7.87 -8.78
C PHE A 300 20.15 7.64 -9.22
N HIS A 301 21.06 8.52 -8.79
CA HIS A 301 22.49 8.39 -9.03
C HIS A 301 23.13 7.52 -7.94
N LEU A 302 23.69 6.37 -8.30
CA LEU A 302 24.30 5.42 -7.37
C LEU A 302 25.40 6.03 -6.46
N SER A 303 26.21 6.93 -7.02
CA SER A 303 27.35 7.53 -6.29
C SER A 303 26.92 8.54 -5.22
N THR A 304 25.78 9.21 -5.41
CA THR A 304 25.32 10.28 -4.53
C THR A 304 24.04 9.94 -3.77
N GLY A 305 23.28 8.95 -4.25
CA GLY A 305 21.97 8.60 -3.74
C GLY A 305 20.85 9.59 -4.11
N LYS A 306 21.15 10.64 -4.88
CA LYS A 306 20.17 11.67 -5.25
C LYS A 306 19.30 11.23 -6.43
N ASP A 307 18.02 11.60 -6.42
CA ASP A 307 17.11 11.37 -7.55
C ASP A 307 17.64 11.99 -8.84
N LYS A 308 17.42 11.33 -9.98
CA LYS A 308 17.82 11.82 -11.31
C LYS A 308 16.93 12.96 -11.81
N ALA A 309 15.65 12.93 -11.44
CA ALA A 309 14.69 13.98 -11.78
C ALA A 309 14.39 14.82 -10.53
N GLU A 310 14.59 16.12 -10.61
CA GLU A 310 14.11 17.06 -9.60
C GLU A 310 12.67 17.47 -9.97
N SER A 311 11.74 17.30 -9.02
CA SER A 311 10.39 17.86 -9.18
C SER A 311 10.49 19.37 -9.00
N THR A 312 10.03 20.12 -10.01
CA THR A 312 10.06 21.58 -10.00
C THR A 312 8.78 22.20 -9.41
N GLY A 313 7.70 21.41 -9.30
CA GLY A 313 6.40 21.85 -8.83
C GLY A 313 6.02 21.34 -7.43
N LEU A 314 5.00 21.95 -6.84
CA LEU A 314 4.40 21.48 -5.60
C LEU A 314 3.48 20.29 -5.89
N SER A 315 3.70 19.18 -5.18
CA SER A 315 2.79 18.03 -5.25
C SER A 315 1.50 18.29 -4.46
N TYR A 316 0.43 17.59 -4.82
CA TYR A 316 -0.83 17.59 -4.04
C TYR A 316 -0.57 17.26 -2.57
N THR A 317 0.23 16.24 -2.27
CA THR A 317 0.61 15.87 -0.91
C THR A 317 1.29 17.03 -0.16
N LYS A 318 2.16 17.81 -0.83
CA LYS A 318 2.84 18.95 -0.21
C LYS A 318 1.88 20.10 0.08
N ILE A 319 0.93 20.36 -0.81
CA ILE A 319 -0.11 21.38 -0.63
C ILE A 319 -1.03 20.98 0.54
N PHE A 320 -1.47 19.73 0.59
CA PHE A 320 -2.22 19.18 1.72
C PHE A 320 -1.46 19.37 3.03
N SER A 321 -0.17 19.00 3.07
CA SER A 321 0.71 19.12 4.23
C SER A 321 0.76 20.56 4.77
N GLN A 322 0.99 21.52 3.88
CA GLN A 322 1.06 22.94 4.25
C GLN A 322 -0.26 23.45 4.81
N THR A 323 -1.37 23.13 4.12
CA THR A 323 -2.71 23.54 4.54
C THR A 323 -3.11 22.94 5.88
N MET A 324 -2.79 21.65 6.12
CA MET A 324 -3.03 21.00 7.41
C MET A 324 -2.32 21.72 8.57
N VAL A 325 -1.07 22.14 8.37
CA VAL A 325 -0.34 22.89 9.40
C VAL A 325 -0.94 24.28 9.64
N GLU A 326 -1.35 24.99 8.57
CA GLU A 326 -2.02 26.28 8.67
C GLU A 326 -3.33 26.18 9.45
N GLU A 327 -4.20 25.26 9.07
CA GLU A 327 -5.51 25.07 9.72
C GLU A 327 -5.35 24.51 11.14
N GLY A 328 -4.35 23.66 11.39
CA GLY A 328 -4.00 23.17 12.73
C GLY A 328 -3.55 24.28 13.69
N ARG A 329 -2.96 25.39 13.20
CA ARG A 329 -2.65 26.58 14.01
C ARG A 329 -3.91 27.37 14.38
N LYS A 330 -4.88 27.45 13.47
CA LYS A 330 -6.12 28.19 13.67
C LYS A 330 -7.11 27.47 14.57
N ASN A 331 -7.17 26.14 14.49
CA ASN A 331 -8.13 25.31 15.23
C ASN A 331 -7.44 24.18 16.01
N ARG A 332 -7.52 24.24 17.34
CA ARG A 332 -6.91 23.25 18.25
C ARG A 332 -7.63 21.90 18.25
N ASN A 333 -8.86 21.83 17.76
CA ASN A 333 -9.63 20.60 17.70
C ASN A 333 -9.25 19.71 16.49
N ILE A 334 -8.47 20.22 15.53
CA ILE A 334 -7.98 19.43 14.41
C ILE A 334 -6.92 18.46 14.90
N VAL A 335 -7.13 17.18 14.63
CA VAL A 335 -6.18 16.08 14.89
C VAL A 335 -5.92 15.34 13.58
N ALA A 336 -4.72 14.81 13.42
CA ALA A 336 -4.31 14.08 12.23
C ALA A 336 -3.99 12.63 12.56
N ILE A 337 -4.47 11.72 11.72
CA ILE A 337 -4.29 10.27 11.88
C ILE A 337 -3.72 9.72 10.57
N THR A 338 -2.75 8.82 10.66
CA THR A 338 -2.23 8.07 9.51
C THR A 338 -1.93 6.62 9.91
N ALA A 339 -1.80 5.75 8.91
CA ALA A 339 -1.47 4.34 9.10
C ALA A 339 -0.06 4.05 8.57
N ALA A 340 0.97 4.30 9.39
CA ALA A 340 2.39 4.09 9.11
C ALA A 340 2.96 4.90 7.93
N MET A 341 2.30 6.00 7.54
CA MET A 341 2.66 6.78 6.34
C MET A 341 2.73 8.29 6.59
N PRO A 342 3.39 8.80 7.64
CA PRO A 342 3.45 10.25 7.91
C PRO A 342 4.05 11.04 6.75
N ASP A 343 5.19 10.62 6.21
CA ASP A 343 5.86 11.26 5.07
C ASP A 343 5.04 11.12 3.78
N GLY A 344 4.54 9.90 3.53
CA GLY A 344 3.80 9.57 2.31
C GLY A 344 2.49 10.33 2.16
N THR A 345 1.82 10.65 3.25
CA THR A 345 0.59 11.45 3.29
C THR A 345 0.83 12.94 3.58
N GLY A 346 2.09 13.34 3.82
CA GLY A 346 2.46 14.73 4.11
C GLY A 346 2.11 15.20 5.52
N LEU A 347 1.86 14.28 6.46
CA LEU A 347 1.55 14.62 7.85
C LEU A 347 2.80 14.78 8.75
N ASP A 348 4.01 14.54 8.25
CA ASP A 348 5.26 14.71 8.98
C ASP A 348 5.45 16.15 9.50
N ALA A 349 5.02 17.15 8.73
CA ALA A 349 5.06 18.55 9.15
C ALA A 349 4.04 18.85 10.25
N PHE A 350 2.85 18.22 10.20
CA PHE A 350 1.83 18.36 11.24
C PHE A 350 2.28 17.67 12.53
N GLU A 351 2.88 16.49 12.45
CA GLU A 351 3.49 15.79 13.58
C GLU A 351 4.51 16.68 14.30
N LYS A 352 5.45 17.27 13.56
CA LYS A 352 6.48 18.17 14.10
C LYS A 352 5.88 19.40 14.77
N ALA A 353 4.83 19.99 14.16
CA ALA A 353 4.17 21.19 14.69
C ALA A 353 3.25 20.89 15.88
N PHE A 354 2.59 19.73 15.89
CA PHE A 354 1.55 19.39 16.86
C PHE A 354 1.62 17.93 17.34
N PRO A 355 2.70 17.49 18.00
CA PRO A 355 2.95 16.09 18.32
C PRO A 355 1.87 15.45 19.21
N ARG A 356 1.11 16.24 20.01
CA ARG A 356 -0.01 15.73 20.82
C ARG A 356 -1.33 15.59 20.06
N ARG A 357 -1.37 16.00 18.82
CA ARG A 357 -2.55 15.97 17.94
C ARG A 357 -2.31 15.13 16.70
N PHE A 358 -1.21 14.42 16.64
CA PHE A 358 -0.84 13.49 15.60
C PHE A 358 -0.85 12.07 16.15
N PHE A 359 -1.43 11.14 15.36
CA PHE A 359 -1.57 9.73 15.71
C PHE A 359 -1.17 8.86 14.53
N ASP A 360 -0.04 8.18 14.66
CA ASP A 360 0.30 7.07 13.77
C ASP A 360 -0.19 5.78 14.42
N VAL A 361 -1.10 5.08 13.74
CA VAL A 361 -1.72 3.85 14.26
C VAL A 361 -0.99 2.57 13.83
N GLY A 362 0.17 2.69 13.15
CA GLY A 362 0.81 1.57 12.48
C GLY A 362 0.03 1.17 11.22
N ILE A 363 0.31 -0.02 10.66
CA ILE A 363 -0.43 -0.49 9.48
C ILE A 363 -1.78 -1.07 9.94
N ALA A 364 -2.71 -0.19 10.32
CA ALA A 364 -3.97 -0.52 10.95
C ALA A 364 -5.10 0.45 10.53
N GLU A 365 -5.42 0.47 9.25
CA GLU A 365 -6.38 1.43 8.66
C GLU A 365 -7.77 1.31 9.29
N ALA A 366 -8.26 0.08 9.51
CA ALA A 366 -9.55 -0.17 10.16
C ALA A 366 -9.60 0.47 11.57
N HIS A 367 -8.53 0.28 12.38
CA HIS A 367 -8.40 0.93 13.69
C HIS A 367 -8.34 2.45 13.56
N GLY A 368 -7.60 2.97 12.57
CA GLY A 368 -7.49 4.41 12.32
C GLY A 368 -8.85 5.07 12.03
N VAL A 369 -9.69 4.44 11.22
CA VAL A 369 -11.05 4.92 10.91
C VAL A 369 -11.93 4.92 12.15
N THR A 370 -12.00 3.81 12.91
CA THR A 370 -12.81 3.72 14.13
C THR A 370 -12.30 4.69 15.21
N SER A 371 -10.98 4.85 15.36
CA SER A 371 -10.38 5.81 16.28
C SER A 371 -10.75 7.26 15.92
N ALA A 372 -10.74 7.59 14.61
CA ALA A 372 -11.22 8.89 14.12
C ALA A 372 -12.69 9.12 14.48
N ALA A 373 -13.56 8.11 14.30
CA ALA A 373 -14.96 8.18 14.70
C ALA A 373 -15.11 8.46 16.21
N GLY A 374 -14.35 7.75 17.06
CA GLY A 374 -14.32 7.99 18.50
C GLY A 374 -13.88 9.41 18.86
N MET A 375 -12.86 9.95 18.19
CA MET A 375 -12.42 11.34 18.42
C MET A 375 -13.47 12.35 17.97
N ALA A 376 -14.13 12.12 16.84
CA ALA A 376 -15.18 12.97 16.32
C ALA A 376 -16.41 13.00 17.26
N SER A 377 -16.77 11.87 17.86
CA SER A 377 -17.86 11.79 18.83
C SER A 377 -17.65 12.64 20.10
N MET A 378 -16.37 12.97 20.40
CA MET A 378 -15.97 13.85 21.51
C MET A 378 -15.76 15.31 21.08
N GLY A 379 -16.14 15.67 19.83
CA GLY A 379 -16.08 17.04 19.32
C GLY A 379 -14.74 17.47 18.72
N LEU A 380 -13.79 16.54 18.53
CA LEU A 380 -12.58 16.81 17.75
C LEU A 380 -12.91 16.78 16.25
N LYS A 381 -11.98 17.29 15.45
CA LYS A 381 -12.03 17.28 13.98
C LYS A 381 -10.90 16.40 13.43
N PRO A 382 -11.10 15.07 13.36
CA PRO A 382 -10.09 14.16 12.89
C PRO A 382 -9.98 14.22 11.37
N VAL A 383 -8.73 14.26 10.89
CA VAL A 383 -8.35 14.08 9.49
C VAL A 383 -7.57 12.78 9.39
N MET A 384 -8.18 11.76 8.79
CA MET A 384 -7.54 10.48 8.48
C MET A 384 -6.91 10.56 7.09
N ALA A 385 -5.57 10.68 7.02
CA ALA A 385 -4.85 10.71 5.77
C ALA A 385 -4.31 9.31 5.42
N VAL A 386 -4.70 8.81 4.26
CA VAL A 386 -4.44 7.43 3.84
C VAL A 386 -4.42 7.34 2.30
N TYR A 387 -3.71 6.34 1.75
CA TYR A 387 -3.76 6.08 0.31
C TYR A 387 -5.09 5.45 -0.10
N SER A 388 -5.57 5.81 -1.28
CA SER A 388 -6.84 5.33 -1.83
C SER A 388 -6.96 3.80 -1.77
N SER A 389 -5.97 3.07 -2.26
CA SER A 389 -5.98 1.60 -2.25
C SER A 389 -5.95 0.99 -0.84
N PHE A 390 -5.38 1.70 0.16
CA PHE A 390 -5.28 1.20 1.53
C PHE A 390 -6.53 1.50 2.37
N LEU A 391 -7.28 2.57 2.05
CA LEU A 391 -8.55 2.87 2.71
C LEU A 391 -9.58 1.74 2.54
N GLN A 392 -9.45 0.90 1.52
CA GLN A 392 -10.29 -0.29 1.32
C GLN A 392 -10.36 -1.19 2.57
N ARG A 393 -9.30 -1.24 3.40
CA ARG A 393 -9.29 -2.01 4.66
C ARG A 393 -10.19 -1.44 5.74
N GLY A 394 -10.58 -0.19 5.61
CA GLY A 394 -11.50 0.47 6.54
C GLY A 394 -12.95 0.50 6.05
N PHE A 395 -13.32 -0.29 5.04
CA PHE A 395 -14.64 -0.22 4.42
C PHE A 395 -15.80 -0.39 5.41
N ASP A 396 -15.77 -1.44 6.22
CA ASP A 396 -16.80 -1.68 7.23
C ASP A 396 -16.87 -0.55 8.27
N GLN A 397 -15.71 -0.07 8.73
CA GLN A 397 -15.62 1.00 9.72
C GLN A 397 -16.11 2.36 9.15
N LEU A 398 -15.88 2.61 7.84
CA LEU A 398 -16.45 3.77 7.16
C LEU A 398 -17.98 3.71 7.17
N VAL A 399 -18.55 2.55 6.83
CA VAL A 399 -20.01 2.35 6.79
C VAL A 399 -20.62 2.45 8.18
N HIS A 400 -20.14 1.62 9.10
CA HIS A 400 -20.76 1.41 10.41
C HIS A 400 -20.35 2.47 11.44
N ASP A 401 -19.05 2.73 11.59
CA ASP A 401 -18.58 3.58 12.69
C ASP A 401 -18.66 5.07 12.37
N VAL A 402 -18.58 5.44 11.08
CA VAL A 402 -18.56 6.84 10.66
C VAL A 402 -19.86 7.27 9.99
N CYS A 403 -20.23 6.65 8.87
CA CYS A 403 -21.35 7.12 8.03
C CYS A 403 -22.70 6.89 8.69
N LEU A 404 -22.92 5.73 9.31
CA LEU A 404 -24.17 5.43 10.03
C LEU A 404 -24.43 6.46 11.14
N GLN A 405 -23.39 6.87 11.86
CA GLN A 405 -23.44 7.82 12.96
C GLN A 405 -23.33 9.28 12.50
N LYS A 406 -23.10 9.56 11.21
CA LYS A 406 -22.91 10.89 10.61
C LYS A 406 -21.78 11.70 11.28
N LEU A 407 -20.73 11.03 11.74
CA LEU A 407 -19.65 11.68 12.45
C LEU A 407 -18.78 12.53 11.51
N PRO A 408 -18.37 13.74 11.92
CA PRO A 408 -17.60 14.67 11.10
C PRO A 408 -16.12 14.28 11.01
N VAL A 409 -15.85 13.18 10.32
CA VAL A 409 -14.49 12.71 10.01
C VAL A 409 -14.13 13.15 8.59
N VAL A 410 -12.96 13.73 8.43
CA VAL A 410 -12.38 14.08 7.12
C VAL A 410 -11.44 12.96 6.68
N PHE A 411 -11.72 12.34 5.53
CA PHE A 411 -10.83 11.39 4.88
C PHE A 411 -10.04 12.10 3.78
N ALA A 412 -8.74 12.32 4.00
CA ALA A 412 -7.81 12.84 3.01
C ALA A 412 -7.18 11.66 2.26
N VAL A 413 -7.75 11.38 1.08
CA VAL A 413 -7.43 10.18 0.30
C VAL A 413 -6.42 10.54 -0.79
N ASP A 414 -5.15 10.28 -0.50
CA ASP A 414 -4.03 10.49 -1.42
C ASP A 414 -3.88 9.31 -2.39
N ARG A 415 -3.21 9.50 -3.51
CA ARG A 415 -3.00 8.49 -4.57
C ARG A 415 -4.32 7.98 -5.17
N ALA A 416 -5.32 8.84 -5.29
CA ALA A 416 -6.55 8.51 -5.98
C ALA A 416 -6.34 8.48 -7.50
N GLY A 417 -6.94 7.51 -8.19
CA GLY A 417 -6.74 7.26 -9.61
C GLY A 417 -5.50 6.41 -9.90
N LEU A 418 -4.93 6.56 -11.08
CA LEU A 418 -3.75 5.81 -11.50
C LEU A 418 -2.49 6.31 -10.78
N VAL A 419 -1.74 5.39 -10.18
CA VAL A 419 -0.49 5.69 -9.46
C VAL A 419 0.76 5.16 -10.18
N GLY A 420 0.58 4.27 -11.13
CA GLY A 420 1.59 3.87 -12.09
C GLY A 420 2.39 2.62 -11.71
N ALA A 421 3.64 2.80 -11.34
CA ALA A 421 4.65 1.75 -11.30
C ALA A 421 4.42 0.60 -10.30
N ASP A 422 3.58 0.76 -9.30
CA ASP A 422 3.25 -0.31 -8.34
C ASP A 422 2.05 -1.18 -8.78
N GLY A 423 1.40 -0.81 -9.87
CA GLY A 423 0.44 -1.63 -10.59
C GLY A 423 -0.84 -1.96 -9.86
N GLU A 424 -1.38 -3.11 -10.18
CA GLU A 424 -2.71 -3.61 -9.83
C GLU A 424 -3.07 -3.46 -8.35
N THR A 425 -2.10 -3.66 -7.47
CA THR A 425 -2.31 -3.65 -6.02
C THR A 425 -2.36 -2.26 -5.42
N HIS A 426 -1.90 -1.23 -6.14
CA HIS A 426 -1.75 0.13 -5.63
C HIS A 426 -2.54 1.19 -6.40
N GLN A 427 -3.13 0.87 -7.57
CA GLN A 427 -3.99 1.79 -8.30
C GLN A 427 -5.18 2.20 -7.43
N GLY A 428 -5.38 3.51 -7.25
CA GLY A 428 -6.47 4.08 -6.45
C GLY A 428 -7.75 4.28 -7.26
N ILE A 429 -8.25 3.22 -7.89
CA ILE A 429 -9.29 3.28 -8.93
C ILE A 429 -10.67 2.81 -8.47
N PHE A 430 -10.83 2.47 -7.18
CA PHE A 430 -12.07 1.93 -6.64
C PHE A 430 -12.74 2.84 -5.60
N ASP A 431 -12.05 3.88 -5.14
CA ASP A 431 -12.50 4.71 -4.02
C ASP A 431 -13.81 5.47 -4.30
N LEU A 432 -14.00 6.02 -5.50
CA LEU A 432 -15.29 6.64 -5.85
C LEU A 432 -16.42 5.63 -5.75
N SER A 433 -16.23 4.43 -6.30
CA SER A 433 -17.26 3.40 -6.33
C SER A 433 -17.73 3.00 -4.94
N TYR A 434 -16.80 2.65 -4.03
CA TYR A 434 -17.21 2.19 -2.71
C TYR A 434 -17.62 3.33 -1.77
N LEU A 435 -17.06 4.54 -1.90
CA LEU A 435 -17.45 5.69 -1.07
C LEU A 435 -18.86 6.20 -1.45
N ARG A 436 -19.20 6.16 -2.74
CA ARG A 436 -20.54 6.56 -3.19
C ARG A 436 -21.64 5.62 -2.71
N LEU A 437 -21.37 4.36 -2.44
CA LEU A 437 -22.34 3.41 -1.85
C LEU A 437 -22.82 3.84 -0.45
N MET A 438 -21.97 4.55 0.32
CA MET A 438 -22.23 4.81 1.73
C MET A 438 -23.22 5.97 1.91
N PRO A 439 -24.38 5.77 2.55
CA PRO A 439 -25.25 6.88 2.95
C PRO A 439 -24.50 7.90 3.82
N ASN A 440 -24.86 9.17 3.71
CA ASN A 440 -24.27 10.30 4.43
C ASN A 440 -22.82 10.67 4.07
N MET A 441 -22.09 9.85 3.31
CA MET A 441 -20.75 10.19 2.85
C MET A 441 -20.81 11.28 1.78
N THR A 442 -20.02 12.34 1.95
CA THR A 442 -19.76 13.34 0.91
C THR A 442 -18.40 13.05 0.26
N VAL A 443 -18.32 13.08 -1.08
CA VAL A 443 -17.08 12.77 -1.82
C VAL A 443 -16.76 13.89 -2.79
N MET A 444 -15.58 14.50 -2.67
CA MET A 444 -15.13 15.57 -3.53
C MET A 444 -13.70 15.34 -4.04
N ALA A 445 -13.39 15.96 -5.19
CA ALA A 445 -12.10 15.85 -5.86
C ALA A 445 -11.68 17.22 -6.45
N PRO A 446 -10.54 17.77 -6.04
CA PRO A 446 -10.09 19.09 -6.50
C PRO A 446 -9.53 19.03 -7.92
N LYS A 447 -9.83 20.07 -8.73
CA LYS A 447 -9.27 20.25 -10.06
C LYS A 447 -7.79 20.64 -10.06
N ASN A 448 -7.37 21.41 -9.05
CA ASN A 448 -6.03 21.98 -8.99
C ASN A 448 -5.52 22.20 -7.56
N ALA A 449 -4.31 22.77 -7.46
CA ALA A 449 -3.65 23.09 -6.20
C ALA A 449 -4.49 23.98 -5.27
N ARG A 450 -5.07 25.06 -5.78
CA ARG A 450 -5.84 26.02 -4.99
C ARG A 450 -7.14 25.40 -4.49
N GLU A 451 -7.84 24.68 -5.35
CA GLU A 451 -9.10 24.02 -4.97
C GLU A 451 -8.89 22.94 -3.89
N LEU A 452 -7.73 22.23 -3.89
CA LEU A 452 -7.39 21.31 -2.81
C LEU A 452 -7.35 22.01 -1.45
N GLN A 453 -6.76 23.22 -1.38
CA GLN A 453 -6.71 23.99 -0.13
C GLN A 453 -8.10 24.40 0.34
N GLU A 454 -8.92 24.93 -0.58
CA GLU A 454 -10.29 25.37 -0.26
C GLU A 454 -11.20 24.19 0.13
N MET A 455 -11.11 23.08 -0.59
CA MET A 455 -11.85 21.86 -0.26
C MET A 455 -11.44 21.30 1.10
N LEU A 456 -10.16 21.36 1.49
CA LEU A 456 -9.74 20.94 2.82
C LEU A 456 -10.33 21.86 3.92
N ARG A 457 -10.35 23.18 3.69
CA ARG A 457 -11.01 24.13 4.60
C ARG A 457 -12.51 23.88 4.70
N PHE A 458 -13.16 23.63 3.57
CA PHE A 458 -14.57 23.24 3.53
C PHE A 458 -14.82 21.96 4.34
N ALA A 459 -14.00 20.92 4.11
CA ALA A 459 -14.12 19.64 4.82
C ALA A 459 -13.95 19.78 6.33
N LEU A 460 -13.01 20.60 6.79
CA LEU A 460 -12.80 20.88 8.21
C LEU A 460 -13.96 21.64 8.87
N ALA A 461 -14.72 22.41 8.09
CA ALA A 461 -15.94 23.09 8.55
C ALA A 461 -17.18 22.21 8.49
N PHE A 462 -17.17 21.17 7.65
CA PHE A 462 -18.33 20.30 7.40
C PHE A 462 -18.73 19.49 8.64
N SER A 463 -20.03 19.25 8.82
CA SER A 463 -20.60 18.60 10.00
C SER A 463 -20.92 17.11 9.85
N GLY A 464 -20.59 16.51 8.71
CA GLY A 464 -20.77 15.10 8.41
C GLY A 464 -19.50 14.42 7.91
N PRO A 465 -19.55 13.13 7.58
CA PRO A 465 -18.42 12.41 6.99
C PRO A 465 -18.13 12.93 5.58
N ILE A 466 -16.87 13.21 5.30
CA ILE A 466 -16.44 13.79 4.04
C ILE A 466 -15.11 13.23 3.59
N CYS A 467 -15.03 12.88 2.31
CA CYS A 467 -13.82 12.43 1.64
C CYS A 467 -13.33 13.47 0.64
N LEU A 468 -12.06 13.81 0.74
CA LEU A 468 -11.32 14.63 -0.20
C LEU A 468 -10.27 13.75 -0.88
N ARG A 469 -10.48 13.40 -2.16
CA ARG A 469 -9.57 12.53 -2.93
C ARG A 469 -8.73 13.33 -3.92
N TYR A 470 -7.42 13.05 -3.99
CA TYR A 470 -6.49 13.75 -4.88
C TYR A 470 -5.40 12.79 -5.38
N PRO A 471 -4.84 13.03 -6.61
CA PRO A 471 -3.88 12.12 -7.23
C PRO A 471 -2.47 12.26 -6.66
N ARG A 472 -1.63 11.30 -6.99
CA ARG A 472 -0.19 11.37 -6.80
C ARG A 472 0.44 12.36 -7.80
N GLY A 473 1.47 13.07 -7.36
CA GLY A 473 2.33 13.85 -8.25
C GLY A 473 2.11 15.35 -8.16
N GLU A 474 2.58 16.05 -9.19
CA GLU A 474 2.53 17.51 -9.27
C GLU A 474 1.10 18.01 -9.43
N ALA A 475 0.77 19.07 -8.68
CA ALA A 475 -0.57 19.61 -8.70
C ALA A 475 -0.78 20.50 -9.94
N TYR A 476 -1.89 20.25 -10.62
CA TYR A 476 -2.31 21.07 -11.75
C TYR A 476 -2.51 22.52 -11.34
N GLN A 477 -2.06 23.46 -12.20
CA GLN A 477 -2.09 24.90 -11.91
C GLN A 477 -3.12 25.66 -12.78
N GLY A 478 -3.68 25.01 -13.79
CA GLY A 478 -4.69 25.62 -14.65
C GLY A 478 -5.93 26.02 -13.86
N PHE A 479 -6.62 27.07 -14.33
CA PHE A 479 -7.83 27.65 -13.71
C PHE A 479 -7.65 28.12 -12.26
N SER A 480 -6.42 28.48 -11.86
CA SER A 480 -6.15 28.95 -10.50
C SER A 480 -6.78 30.32 -10.18
N GLU A 481 -7.04 31.13 -11.19
CA GLU A 481 -7.71 32.43 -11.02
C GLU A 481 -9.25 32.33 -11.06
N GLN A 482 -9.78 31.25 -11.66
CA GLN A 482 -11.22 30.96 -11.70
C GLN A 482 -11.57 30.08 -10.52
N GLN A 483 -12.19 30.68 -9.51
CA GLN A 483 -12.63 29.92 -8.34
C GLN A 483 -13.88 30.54 -7.74
N GLU A 484 -14.94 29.77 -7.85
CA GLU A 484 -16.15 30.01 -7.10
C GLU A 484 -16.06 29.39 -5.70
N GLU A 485 -16.82 29.92 -4.75
CA GLU A 485 -16.94 29.34 -3.41
C GLU A 485 -17.30 27.85 -3.47
N ILE A 486 -16.72 27.05 -2.58
CA ILE A 486 -17.07 25.64 -2.46
C ILE A 486 -18.39 25.53 -1.70
N LEU A 487 -19.44 25.19 -2.41
CA LEU A 487 -20.77 24.88 -1.85
C LEU A 487 -21.05 23.39 -2.00
N LEU A 488 -21.73 22.81 -1.01
CA LEU A 488 -22.04 21.38 -0.99
C LEU A 488 -22.78 20.95 -2.26
N GLY A 489 -22.22 20.00 -2.99
CA GLY A 489 -22.83 19.41 -4.18
C GLY A 489 -22.91 20.37 -5.38
N LYS A 490 -22.17 21.48 -5.39
CA LYS A 490 -22.17 22.44 -6.51
C LYS A 490 -20.93 22.32 -7.36
N ALA A 491 -21.17 22.20 -8.66
CA ALA A 491 -20.16 22.20 -9.72
C ALA A 491 -19.78 23.65 -10.11
N GLU A 492 -18.77 23.80 -10.95
CA GLU A 492 -18.29 25.08 -11.45
C GLU A 492 -18.14 25.03 -12.97
N ILE A 493 -18.70 25.99 -13.70
CA ILE A 493 -18.48 26.13 -15.14
C ILE A 493 -17.15 26.83 -15.40
N LEU A 494 -16.18 26.10 -15.94
CA LEU A 494 -14.85 26.63 -16.28
C LEU A 494 -14.81 27.31 -17.64
N LYS A 495 -15.59 26.81 -18.60
CA LYS A 495 -15.73 27.38 -19.94
C LYS A 495 -17.17 27.18 -20.41
N LYS A 496 -17.82 28.26 -20.83
CA LYS A 496 -19.14 28.18 -21.48
C LYS A 496 -18.99 27.86 -22.96
N GLY A 497 -19.83 26.98 -23.45
CA GLY A 497 -19.93 26.56 -24.82
C GLY A 497 -21.36 26.20 -25.17
N GLU A 498 -21.55 25.35 -26.16
CA GLU A 498 -22.88 24.96 -26.65
C GLU A 498 -22.92 23.51 -27.10
N GLY A 499 -24.10 22.90 -27.03
CA GLY A 499 -24.41 21.58 -27.57
C GLY A 499 -23.78 20.39 -26.83
N ILE A 500 -22.51 20.46 -26.45
CA ILE A 500 -21.81 19.34 -25.78
C ILE A 500 -21.12 19.86 -24.51
N ALA A 501 -21.36 19.20 -23.38
CA ALA A 501 -20.73 19.48 -22.11
C ALA A 501 -19.76 18.37 -21.68
N LEU A 502 -18.57 18.75 -21.23
CA LEU A 502 -17.59 17.88 -20.56
C LEU A 502 -17.74 18.09 -19.05
N LEU A 503 -18.18 17.07 -18.31
CA LEU A 503 -18.23 17.04 -16.86
C LEU A 503 -17.00 16.29 -16.33
N ALA A 504 -15.99 17.01 -15.89
CA ALA A 504 -14.74 16.45 -15.44
C ALA A 504 -14.62 16.46 -13.91
N LEU A 505 -14.19 15.35 -13.32
CA LEU A 505 -14.00 15.21 -11.89
C LEU A 505 -12.51 15.17 -11.52
N GLY A 506 -12.09 16.08 -10.65
CA GLY A 506 -10.75 16.10 -10.06
C GLY A 506 -9.62 16.20 -11.11
N SER A 507 -8.69 15.25 -11.11
CA SER A 507 -7.54 15.20 -12.05
C SER A 507 -7.95 15.24 -13.53
N MET A 508 -9.15 14.78 -13.87
CA MET A 508 -9.63 14.75 -15.25
C MET A 508 -10.06 16.12 -15.79
N VAL A 509 -10.13 17.15 -14.95
CA VAL A 509 -10.36 18.54 -15.40
C VAL A 509 -9.26 19.01 -16.34
N SER A 510 -8.00 18.64 -16.08
CA SER A 510 -6.89 18.97 -16.98
C SER A 510 -7.04 18.29 -18.35
N THR A 511 -7.50 17.03 -18.37
CA THR A 511 -7.82 16.30 -19.61
C THR A 511 -8.98 16.94 -20.36
N GLY A 512 -10.05 17.32 -19.64
CA GLY A 512 -11.19 18.05 -20.21
C GLY A 512 -10.80 19.40 -20.83
N ALA A 513 -9.88 20.13 -20.18
CA ALA A 513 -9.35 21.38 -20.71
C ALA A 513 -8.59 21.18 -22.03
N HIS A 514 -7.73 20.17 -22.12
CA HIS A 514 -7.01 19.82 -23.35
C HIS A 514 -7.97 19.37 -24.48
N ILE A 515 -9.03 18.63 -24.13
CA ILE A 515 -10.07 18.26 -25.12
C ILE A 515 -10.76 19.53 -25.63
N ALA A 516 -11.21 20.40 -24.75
CA ALA A 516 -11.90 21.64 -25.12
C ALA A 516 -11.03 22.54 -26.02
N GLU A 517 -9.73 22.71 -25.69
CA GLU A 517 -8.78 23.47 -26.50
C GLU A 517 -8.56 22.85 -27.89
N LYS A 518 -8.37 21.52 -27.98
CA LYS A 518 -8.18 20.81 -29.26
C LYS A 518 -9.42 20.88 -30.14
N MET A 519 -10.59 20.78 -29.54
CA MET A 519 -11.86 20.81 -30.25
C MET A 519 -12.26 22.21 -30.69
N GLU A 520 -11.89 23.25 -29.96
CA GLU A 520 -12.06 24.64 -30.36
C GLU A 520 -11.33 24.95 -31.69
N LYS A 521 -10.11 24.43 -31.85
CA LYS A 521 -9.34 24.53 -33.11
C LYS A 521 -10.03 23.81 -34.28
N LYS A 522 -10.97 22.92 -34.00
CA LYS A 522 -11.81 22.21 -34.99
C LYS A 522 -13.21 22.81 -35.14
N GLY A 523 -13.47 23.97 -34.53
CA GLY A 523 -14.75 24.69 -34.63
C GLY A 523 -15.82 24.25 -33.61
N TYR A 524 -15.47 23.48 -32.59
CA TYR A 524 -16.38 23.14 -31.49
C TYR A 524 -16.16 24.05 -30.29
N ASN A 525 -17.24 24.61 -29.78
CA ASN A 525 -17.20 25.38 -28.54
C ASN A 525 -17.84 24.53 -27.43
N LEU A 526 -17.04 23.75 -26.73
CA LEU A 526 -17.52 22.84 -25.68
C LEU A 526 -17.68 23.56 -24.35
N THR A 527 -18.75 23.23 -23.61
CA THR A 527 -18.86 23.59 -22.19
C THR A 527 -17.94 22.68 -21.38
N LEU A 528 -17.10 23.24 -20.51
CA LEU A 528 -16.28 22.49 -19.55
C LEU A 528 -16.77 22.79 -18.13
N VAL A 529 -17.16 21.74 -17.43
CA VAL A 529 -17.64 21.79 -16.04
C VAL A 529 -16.67 21.02 -15.15
N ASN A 530 -16.22 21.66 -14.07
CA ASN A 530 -15.57 21.00 -12.94
C ASN A 530 -16.65 20.48 -12.00
N ALA A 531 -16.84 19.17 -11.98
CA ALA A 531 -17.91 18.55 -11.21
C ALA A 531 -17.73 18.68 -9.69
N ARG A 532 -16.50 18.85 -9.19
CA ARG A 532 -16.12 19.01 -7.78
C ARG A 532 -16.53 17.84 -6.90
N PHE A 533 -17.81 17.44 -6.94
CA PHE A 533 -18.38 16.41 -6.08
C PHE A 533 -18.79 15.18 -6.90
N ALA A 534 -18.34 14.03 -6.44
CA ALA A 534 -18.86 12.74 -6.92
C ALA A 534 -20.13 12.32 -6.15
N LYS A 535 -20.30 12.89 -4.94
CA LYS A 535 -21.48 12.71 -4.11
C LYS A 535 -21.64 13.86 -3.10
N PRO A 536 -22.80 14.55 -3.07
CA PRO A 536 -23.85 14.46 -4.09
C PRO A 536 -23.41 15.03 -5.43
N ILE A 537 -24.00 14.58 -6.53
CA ILE A 537 -23.81 15.22 -7.84
C ILE A 537 -24.63 16.51 -7.90
N ASP A 538 -24.21 17.47 -8.70
CA ASP A 538 -24.97 18.71 -8.95
C ASP A 538 -26.05 18.49 -10.00
N THR A 539 -27.27 18.23 -9.56
CA THR A 539 -28.41 18.03 -10.47
C THR A 539 -28.88 19.34 -11.09
N GLU A 540 -28.73 20.48 -10.40
CA GLU A 540 -29.13 21.79 -10.93
C GLU A 540 -28.28 22.20 -12.14
N ILE A 541 -26.96 21.91 -12.12
CA ILE A 541 -26.10 22.17 -13.29
C ILE A 541 -26.48 21.27 -14.47
N LEU A 542 -26.86 20.00 -14.20
CA LEU A 542 -27.30 19.07 -15.23
C LEU A 542 -28.58 19.56 -15.90
N ASP A 543 -29.57 19.99 -15.11
CA ASP A 543 -30.81 20.58 -15.61
C ASP A 543 -30.55 21.85 -16.43
N SER A 544 -29.70 22.76 -15.92
CA SER A 544 -29.35 24.00 -16.61
C SER A 544 -28.66 23.75 -17.95
N LEU A 545 -27.79 22.74 -18.06
CA LEU A 545 -27.17 22.37 -19.32
C LEU A 545 -28.19 21.93 -20.37
N VAL A 546 -29.24 21.20 -19.95
CA VAL A 546 -30.33 20.80 -20.86
C VAL A 546 -31.15 22.03 -21.28
N GLU A 547 -31.52 22.91 -20.35
CA GLU A 547 -32.23 24.15 -20.64
C GLU A 547 -31.45 25.08 -21.58
N GLU A 548 -30.12 25.12 -21.48
CA GLU A 548 -29.21 25.86 -22.36
C GLU A 548 -29.02 25.19 -23.74
N GLY A 549 -29.68 24.05 -24.02
CA GLY A 549 -29.67 23.36 -25.31
C GLY A 549 -28.52 22.38 -25.51
N HIS A 550 -27.87 21.92 -24.45
CA HIS A 550 -26.90 20.83 -24.58
C HIS A 550 -27.62 19.51 -24.84
N HIS A 551 -27.20 18.80 -25.89
CA HIS A 551 -27.78 17.52 -26.30
C HIS A 551 -26.88 16.32 -25.96
N SER A 552 -25.63 16.57 -25.51
CA SER A 552 -24.70 15.51 -25.14
C SER A 552 -23.85 15.92 -23.94
N ILE A 553 -23.71 15.00 -22.99
CA ILE A 553 -22.87 15.14 -21.79
C ILE A 553 -21.81 14.05 -21.83
N ILE A 554 -20.55 14.40 -21.62
CA ILE A 554 -19.43 13.48 -21.53
C ILE A 554 -18.84 13.60 -20.13
N THR A 555 -18.94 12.53 -19.31
CA THR A 555 -18.32 12.52 -17.99
C THR A 555 -16.89 12.00 -18.05
N LEU A 556 -16.00 12.61 -17.28
CA LEU A 556 -14.57 12.25 -17.24
C LEU A 556 -14.17 11.96 -15.79
N GLU A 557 -13.80 10.71 -15.51
CA GLU A 557 -13.33 10.28 -14.18
C GLU A 557 -12.16 9.29 -14.26
N GLU A 558 -11.32 9.26 -13.25
CA GLU A 558 -10.22 8.30 -13.10
C GLU A 558 -10.57 7.30 -11.99
N ASN A 559 -11.56 6.47 -12.29
CA ASN A 559 -12.11 5.40 -11.47
C ASN A 559 -12.68 4.31 -12.39
N VAL A 560 -12.85 3.09 -11.90
CA VAL A 560 -13.60 2.07 -12.63
C VAL A 560 -15.03 2.55 -12.88
N ARG A 561 -15.60 2.15 -14.04
CA ARG A 561 -16.94 2.61 -14.44
C ARG A 561 -18.00 2.27 -13.40
N ASN A 562 -17.97 1.04 -12.90
CA ASN A 562 -18.99 0.49 -12.00
C ASN A 562 -19.03 1.26 -10.67
N GLY A 563 -20.17 1.86 -10.34
CA GLY A 563 -20.37 2.69 -9.16
C GLY A 563 -19.68 4.06 -9.23
N GLY A 564 -19.05 4.44 -10.34
CA GLY A 564 -18.33 5.69 -10.52
C GLY A 564 -19.21 6.95 -10.64
N PHE A 565 -18.58 8.10 -10.82
CA PHE A 565 -19.26 9.39 -10.98
C PHE A 565 -20.12 9.43 -12.24
N GLY A 566 -19.61 8.94 -13.37
CA GLY A 566 -20.33 8.92 -14.64
C GLY A 566 -21.60 8.09 -14.59
N GLU A 567 -21.60 7.01 -13.80
CA GLU A 567 -22.80 6.18 -13.61
C GLU A 567 -23.91 6.94 -12.84
N ALA A 568 -23.54 7.75 -11.82
CA ALA A 568 -24.51 8.59 -11.13
C ALA A 568 -25.13 9.67 -12.02
N VAL A 569 -24.31 10.29 -12.87
CA VAL A 569 -24.81 11.25 -13.86
C VAL A 569 -25.73 10.58 -14.86
N LEU A 570 -25.32 9.39 -15.37
CA LEU A 570 -26.13 8.61 -16.31
C LEU A 570 -27.49 8.19 -15.70
N GLU A 571 -27.51 7.74 -14.44
CA GLU A 571 -28.73 7.38 -13.71
C GLU A 571 -29.69 8.58 -13.61
N TYR A 572 -29.19 9.74 -13.17
CA TYR A 572 -29.99 10.96 -13.07
C TYR A 572 -30.54 11.41 -14.42
N MET A 573 -29.68 11.48 -15.45
CA MET A 573 -30.07 11.93 -16.77
C MET A 573 -31.08 10.99 -17.43
N ASN A 574 -30.93 9.67 -17.29
CA ASN A 574 -31.89 8.71 -17.80
C ASN A 574 -33.27 8.84 -17.09
N ALA A 575 -33.27 9.22 -15.83
CA ALA A 575 -34.53 9.40 -15.08
C ALA A 575 -35.26 10.73 -15.41
N CYS A 576 -34.48 11.82 -15.59
CA CYS A 576 -35.02 13.18 -15.73
C CYS A 576 -34.98 13.71 -17.17
N HIS A 577 -33.98 13.35 -17.96
CA HIS A 577 -33.69 13.86 -19.30
C HIS A 577 -33.27 12.74 -20.27
N PRO A 578 -34.14 11.76 -20.55
CA PRO A 578 -33.78 10.57 -21.34
C PRO A 578 -33.42 10.88 -22.81
N GLU A 579 -33.75 12.08 -23.30
CA GLU A 579 -33.37 12.57 -24.63
C GLU A 579 -31.91 12.99 -24.74
N ILE A 580 -31.23 13.24 -23.61
CA ILE A 580 -29.84 13.68 -23.57
C ILE A 580 -28.90 12.48 -23.65
N ARG A 581 -27.98 12.56 -24.59
CA ARG A 581 -26.96 11.52 -24.72
C ARG A 581 -25.88 11.68 -23.66
N VAL A 582 -25.68 10.65 -22.81
CA VAL A 582 -24.60 10.63 -21.82
C VAL A 582 -23.55 9.60 -22.22
N GLU A 583 -22.32 10.02 -22.31
CA GLU A 583 -21.15 9.14 -22.55
C GLU A 583 -20.22 9.17 -21.34
N THR A 584 -19.95 8.01 -20.78
CA THR A 584 -19.08 7.88 -19.62
C THR A 584 -17.67 7.50 -20.06
N VAL A 585 -16.68 8.32 -19.68
CA VAL A 585 -15.24 8.05 -19.81
C VAL A 585 -14.71 7.72 -18.43
N ALA A 586 -14.45 6.44 -18.24
CA ALA A 586 -13.96 5.85 -16.99
C ALA A 586 -13.04 4.67 -17.31
N LEU A 587 -12.37 4.13 -16.31
CA LEU A 587 -11.56 2.93 -16.43
C LEU A 587 -12.45 1.70 -16.64
N PRO A 588 -11.97 0.69 -17.38
CA PRO A 588 -12.71 -0.55 -17.61
C PRO A 588 -12.89 -1.33 -16.30
N ASP A 589 -13.79 -2.31 -16.30
CA ASP A 589 -13.95 -3.30 -15.23
C ASP A 589 -12.80 -4.33 -15.30
N ALA A 590 -11.59 -3.88 -14.95
CA ALA A 590 -10.38 -4.67 -14.96
C ALA A 590 -9.34 -4.10 -14.00
N TYR A 591 -8.43 -4.96 -13.52
CA TYR A 591 -7.23 -4.50 -12.82
C TYR A 591 -6.27 -3.86 -13.81
N VAL A 592 -5.64 -2.75 -13.38
CA VAL A 592 -4.71 -1.99 -14.23
C VAL A 592 -3.27 -2.33 -13.86
N GLU A 593 -2.52 -2.83 -14.81
CA GLU A 593 -1.11 -3.20 -14.66
C GLU A 593 -0.20 -2.01 -14.29
N HIS A 594 1.07 -2.31 -14.03
CA HIS A 594 2.09 -1.31 -13.76
C HIS A 594 2.60 -0.64 -15.05
N GLY A 595 3.00 0.62 -14.92
CA GLY A 595 3.52 1.42 -16.03
C GLY A 595 3.58 2.91 -15.66
N SER A 596 4.00 3.78 -16.57
CA SER A 596 3.86 5.21 -16.35
C SER A 596 2.38 5.62 -16.45
N VAL A 597 1.95 6.60 -15.65
CA VAL A 597 0.55 7.06 -15.66
C VAL A 597 0.12 7.53 -17.06
N SER A 598 1.02 8.19 -17.81
CA SER A 598 0.72 8.64 -19.18
C SER A 598 0.48 7.47 -20.13
N ALA A 599 1.32 6.44 -20.11
CA ALA A 599 1.16 5.25 -20.94
C ALA A 599 -0.12 4.46 -20.55
N LEU A 600 -0.41 4.35 -19.27
CA LEU A 600 -1.63 3.71 -18.79
C LEU A 600 -2.90 4.46 -19.26
N ARG A 601 -2.91 5.79 -19.17
CA ARG A 601 -4.04 6.61 -19.67
C ARG A 601 -4.27 6.41 -21.17
N GLU A 602 -3.20 6.34 -21.97
CA GLU A 602 -3.27 6.11 -23.41
C GLU A 602 -3.86 4.73 -23.73
N ILE A 603 -3.33 3.66 -23.12
CA ILE A 603 -3.81 2.28 -23.34
C ILE A 603 -5.26 2.11 -22.88
N LEU A 604 -5.63 2.75 -21.76
CA LEU A 604 -6.98 2.68 -21.23
C LEU A 604 -7.96 3.61 -21.96
N GLY A 605 -7.46 4.44 -22.86
CA GLY A 605 -8.26 5.33 -23.68
C GLY A 605 -8.93 6.47 -22.92
N ILE A 606 -8.26 6.96 -21.85
CA ILE A 606 -8.72 8.09 -21.01
C ILE A 606 -7.81 9.33 -21.12
N ASP A 607 -6.84 9.32 -22.03
CA ASP A 607 -6.12 10.53 -22.46
C ASP A 607 -6.96 11.37 -23.44
N SER A 608 -6.58 12.63 -23.64
CA SER A 608 -7.37 13.56 -24.47
C SER A 608 -7.55 13.11 -25.92
N ASP A 609 -6.51 12.52 -26.54
CA ASP A 609 -6.57 12.13 -27.96
C ASP A 609 -7.41 10.87 -28.17
N SER A 610 -7.27 9.91 -27.29
CA SER A 610 -8.08 8.69 -27.31
C SER A 610 -9.56 8.99 -27.05
N ILE A 611 -9.87 9.90 -26.13
CA ILE A 611 -11.25 10.34 -25.86
C ILE A 611 -11.84 11.03 -27.10
N ILE A 612 -11.12 11.99 -27.71
CA ILE A 612 -11.59 12.68 -28.92
C ILE A 612 -11.90 11.66 -30.03
N ARG A 613 -10.98 10.72 -30.31
CA ARG A 613 -11.16 9.67 -31.32
C ARG A 613 -12.40 8.84 -31.02
N LYS A 614 -12.57 8.38 -29.80
CA LYS A 614 -13.72 7.59 -29.37
C LYS A 614 -15.05 8.36 -29.51
N MET A 615 -15.05 9.65 -29.24
CA MET A 615 -16.25 10.49 -29.41
C MET A 615 -16.54 10.76 -30.89
N GLN A 616 -15.53 10.81 -31.75
CA GLN A 616 -15.69 10.87 -33.22
C GLN A 616 -16.28 9.57 -33.76
N GLU A 617 -15.76 8.41 -33.36
CA GLU A 617 -16.29 7.10 -33.73
C GLU A 617 -17.75 6.91 -33.34
N LYS A 618 -18.15 7.50 -32.20
CA LYS A 618 -19.53 7.50 -31.72
C LYS A 618 -20.42 8.59 -32.36
N GLY A 619 -19.89 9.42 -33.26
CA GLY A 619 -20.60 10.49 -33.94
C GLY A 619 -21.01 11.67 -33.08
N ILE A 620 -20.38 11.85 -31.89
CA ILE A 620 -20.61 13.01 -31.02
C ILE A 620 -19.83 14.21 -31.59
N PHE A 621 -18.56 14.00 -31.91
CA PHE A 621 -17.79 14.96 -32.70
C PHE A 621 -17.88 14.56 -34.17
N LYS A 622 -18.36 15.45 -35.03
CA LYS A 622 -18.33 15.26 -36.49
C LYS A 622 -16.93 15.51 -37.01
N VAL A 623 -16.44 14.71 -37.93
CA VAL A 623 -15.09 14.85 -38.52
C VAL A 623 -15.03 16.05 -39.45
#